data_8de75105bf402b71401731a4c3b89a4b
#
_entry.id   8de75105bf402b71401731a4c3b89a4b
#
_cell.length_a   1.000
_cell.length_b   1.000
_cell.length_c   1.000
_cell.angle_alpha   90.00
_cell.angle_beta   90.00
_cell.angle_gamma   90.00
#
_symmetry.space_group_name_H-M   'P 1'
#
loop_
_entity.id
_entity.type
_entity.pdbx_description
1 polymer ?
#
loop_
_entity_poly.entity_id
_entity_poly.type
_entity_poly.pdbx_seq_one_letter_code
_entity_poly.pdbx_strand_id
1 'polypeptide(L)'
;MDKKGGILMKATVTKAKKAAMDRLSTKEGVIAALAIDQRGALKKMMAALGVEADAEKISQFKTLVSQELTPYASSILLDPEYGLAAAQSRDPEAGLLLAYEKTGYDATTPGRLPDLLGEWSVERLKAAGADAIKFLLYYDVDEDAQINQLKHVFVERLGSECQAADLPFFLEVLSYDAKLPEVDSKAYAQRKPEKVIGLMKEFSKPQYKVDVLKVEVPVNMNYVAGFAKGEAVHTKEEAAAYFKAQSDATHLPFIFLSAGVSASLFQETLVFAKEAGSTFNGVLCGRATWKDGVDPFVKQGTEAAKEWLASTGKQHIEDLNEVIQKTATSWWDKVTVEE
;
A
#
# COMPACT_ATOMS: atom_id res chain seq x y z
N MET A 1 -25.13 -1.48 32.91
CA MET A 1 -25.34 -0.39 31.94
C MET A 1 -24.24 0.65 32.15
N ASP A 2 -23.09 0.45 31.56
CA ASP A 2 -22.02 1.47 31.56
C ASP A 2 -21.49 1.62 30.14
N LYS A 3 -21.99 2.65 29.45
CA LYS A 3 -21.39 3.18 28.23
C LYS A 3 -20.15 3.97 28.63
N LYS A 4 -19.01 3.31 28.75
CA LYS A 4 -17.72 4.02 28.73
C LYS A 4 -17.44 4.38 27.28
N GLY A 5 -17.73 5.63 26.92
CA GLY A 5 -17.21 6.28 25.72
C GLY A 5 -15.70 6.38 25.84
N GLY A 6 -14.99 5.35 25.37
CA GLY A 6 -13.55 5.44 25.20
C GLY A 6 -13.27 6.54 24.17
N ILE A 7 -12.55 7.58 24.58
CA ILE A 7 -11.97 8.55 23.63
C ILE A 7 -11.10 7.73 22.71
N LEU A 8 -11.47 7.64 21.42
CA LEU A 8 -10.61 7.03 20.43
C LEU A 8 -9.29 7.82 20.45
N MET A 9 -8.20 7.12 20.76
CA MET A 9 -6.88 7.71 20.72
C MET A 9 -6.59 8.11 19.28
N LYS A 10 -6.27 9.40 19.04
CA LYS A 10 -5.91 9.91 17.73
C LYS A 10 -4.38 10.04 17.62
N ALA A 11 -3.86 9.82 16.44
CA ALA A 11 -2.46 10.13 16.15
C ALA A 11 -2.25 11.65 16.13
N THR A 12 -1.13 12.12 16.63
CA THR A 12 -0.77 13.54 16.57
C THR A 12 0.23 13.77 15.45
N VAL A 13 -0.05 14.72 14.56
CA VAL A 13 0.81 15.07 13.42
C VAL A 13 1.14 16.57 13.44
N THR A 14 2.28 16.94 12.90
CA THR A 14 2.66 18.35 12.70
C THR A 14 1.80 19.02 11.63
N LYS A 15 1.80 20.34 11.58
CA LYS A 15 1.14 21.11 10.52
C LYS A 15 1.70 20.77 9.13
N ALA A 16 3.02 20.53 9.03
CA ALA A 16 3.67 20.18 7.76
C ALA A 16 3.27 18.77 7.29
N LYS A 17 3.29 17.77 8.19
CA LYS A 17 2.81 16.43 7.88
C LYS A 17 1.34 16.42 7.47
N LYS A 18 0.48 17.18 8.18
CA LYS A 18 -0.93 17.32 7.78
C LYS A 18 -1.07 17.88 6.37
N ALA A 19 -0.37 18.96 6.05
CA ALA A 19 -0.41 19.56 4.73
C ALA A 19 0.08 18.60 3.64
N ALA A 20 1.11 17.81 3.93
CA ALA A 20 1.61 16.78 3.02
C ALA A 20 0.57 15.65 2.82
N MET A 21 -0.06 15.18 3.89
CA MET A 21 -1.12 14.17 3.80
C MET A 21 -2.37 14.69 3.06
N ASP A 22 -2.70 15.98 3.20
CA ASP A 22 -3.79 16.60 2.43
C ASP A 22 -3.49 16.55 0.93
N ARG A 23 -2.24 16.81 0.49
CA ARG A 23 -1.83 16.67 -0.92
C ARG A 23 -1.88 15.23 -1.43
N LEU A 24 -1.79 14.24 -0.55
CA LEU A 24 -1.88 12.82 -0.90
C LEU A 24 -3.33 12.31 -0.97
N SER A 25 -4.31 13.15 -0.63
CA SER A 25 -5.69 12.73 -0.39
C SER A 25 -6.67 13.48 -1.29
N THR A 26 -7.87 12.95 -1.41
CA THR A 26 -9.02 13.68 -1.98
C THR A 26 -9.45 14.83 -1.05
N LYS A 27 -10.35 15.69 -1.53
CA LYS A 27 -10.92 16.80 -0.75
C LYS A 27 -11.71 16.34 0.48
N GLU A 28 -12.09 15.08 0.51
CA GLU A 28 -12.79 14.44 1.64
C GLU A 28 -11.83 13.77 2.64
N GLY A 29 -10.51 13.88 2.43
CA GLY A 29 -9.50 13.25 3.28
C GLY A 29 -9.42 11.74 3.11
N VAL A 30 -9.63 11.24 1.90
CA VAL A 30 -9.48 9.83 1.54
C VAL A 30 -8.28 9.66 0.63
N ILE A 31 -7.44 8.67 0.89
CA ILE A 31 -6.28 8.35 0.06
C ILE A 31 -6.71 7.44 -1.08
N ALA A 32 -6.80 7.98 -2.29
CA ALA A 32 -7.11 7.24 -3.52
C ALA A 32 -5.87 7.21 -4.43
N ALA A 33 -4.84 6.52 -3.94
CA ALA A 33 -3.50 6.58 -4.52
C ALA A 33 -3.25 5.46 -5.55
N LEU A 34 -2.56 5.83 -6.63
CA LEU A 34 -2.01 4.93 -7.64
C LEU A 34 -0.62 4.44 -7.20
N ALA A 35 -0.26 3.18 -7.48
CA ALA A 35 1.07 2.65 -7.18
C ALA A 35 1.72 2.04 -8.42
N ILE A 36 2.93 2.51 -8.75
CA ILE A 36 3.82 1.85 -9.72
C ILE A 36 5.28 1.92 -9.26
N ASP A 37 5.52 1.62 -8.00
CA ASP A 37 6.84 1.47 -7.40
C ASP A 37 7.51 0.11 -7.70
N GLN A 38 6.79 -0.83 -8.33
CA GLN A 38 7.31 -2.13 -8.72
C GLN A 38 8.48 -1.97 -9.70
N ARG A 39 9.57 -2.69 -9.42
CA ARG A 39 10.79 -2.74 -10.24
C ARG A 39 11.02 -4.16 -10.74
N GLY A 40 11.39 -5.08 -9.87
CA GLY A 40 11.58 -6.49 -10.21
C GLY A 40 10.31 -7.17 -10.75
N ALA A 41 9.14 -6.87 -10.20
CA ALA A 41 7.88 -7.42 -10.69
C ALA A 41 7.55 -6.91 -12.11
N LEU A 42 7.78 -5.63 -12.40
CA LEU A 42 7.56 -5.06 -13.73
C LEU A 42 8.53 -5.66 -14.75
N LYS A 43 9.83 -5.84 -14.39
CA LYS A 43 10.81 -6.56 -15.23
C LYS A 43 10.33 -7.98 -15.55
N LYS A 44 9.85 -8.72 -14.54
CA LYS A 44 9.33 -10.08 -14.74
C LYS A 44 8.10 -10.12 -15.67
N MET A 45 7.21 -9.13 -15.56
CA MET A 45 6.04 -9.05 -16.44
C MET A 45 6.45 -8.81 -17.91
N MET A 46 7.40 -7.92 -18.17
CA MET A 46 7.94 -7.67 -19.53
C MET A 46 8.72 -8.88 -20.06
N ALA A 47 9.52 -9.54 -19.21
CA ALA A 47 10.24 -10.76 -19.56
C ALA A 47 9.30 -11.93 -19.92
N ALA A 48 8.17 -12.06 -19.24
CA ALA A 48 7.15 -13.07 -19.59
C ALA A 48 6.52 -12.83 -20.98
N LEU A 49 6.62 -11.62 -21.50
CA LEU A 49 6.21 -11.24 -22.87
C LEU A 49 7.38 -11.28 -23.87
N GLY A 50 8.53 -11.83 -23.47
CA GLY A 50 9.69 -12.01 -24.33
C GLY A 50 10.60 -10.78 -24.49
N VAL A 51 10.47 -9.77 -23.62
CA VAL A 51 11.29 -8.56 -23.67
C VAL A 51 12.08 -8.38 -22.38
N GLU A 52 13.40 -8.33 -22.49
CA GLU A 52 14.25 -7.89 -21.40
C GLU A 52 14.10 -6.37 -21.22
N ALA A 53 13.58 -5.97 -20.07
CA ALA A 53 13.34 -4.57 -19.76
C ALA A 53 14.59 -3.92 -19.18
N ASP A 54 15.17 -2.97 -19.92
CA ASP A 54 16.18 -2.04 -19.44
C ASP A 54 15.56 -0.91 -18.59
N ALA A 55 16.42 -0.07 -18.03
CA ALA A 55 16.00 1.06 -17.20
C ALA A 55 15.12 2.06 -17.97
N GLU A 56 15.41 2.27 -19.26
CA GLU A 56 14.67 3.22 -20.11
C GLU A 56 13.23 2.75 -20.34
N LYS A 57 13.03 1.48 -20.72
CA LYS A 57 11.68 0.91 -20.91
C LYS A 57 10.84 0.95 -19.64
N ILE A 58 11.45 0.65 -18.49
CA ILE A 58 10.75 0.70 -17.20
C ILE A 58 10.34 2.13 -16.89
N SER A 59 11.26 3.09 -17.02
CA SER A 59 10.99 4.51 -16.78
C SER A 59 9.93 5.04 -17.74
N GLN A 60 9.99 4.66 -19.02
CA GLN A 60 9.01 5.05 -20.03
C GLN A 60 7.60 4.56 -19.69
N PHE A 61 7.44 3.28 -19.33
CA PHE A 61 6.13 2.75 -18.95
C PHE A 61 5.58 3.43 -17.70
N LYS A 62 6.42 3.65 -16.67
CA LYS A 62 6.01 4.40 -15.47
C LYS A 62 5.57 5.83 -15.79
N THR A 63 6.27 6.48 -16.70
CA THR A 63 5.93 7.84 -17.17
C THR A 63 4.57 7.87 -17.85
N LEU A 64 4.26 6.91 -18.72
CA LEU A 64 2.94 6.78 -19.35
C LEU A 64 1.84 6.57 -18.31
N VAL A 65 2.04 5.63 -17.38
CA VAL A 65 1.07 5.38 -16.29
C VAL A 65 0.84 6.64 -15.47
N SER A 66 1.90 7.39 -15.16
CA SER A 66 1.79 8.63 -14.43
C SER A 66 0.99 9.69 -15.20
N GLN A 67 1.33 9.93 -16.46
CA GLN A 67 0.65 10.92 -17.29
C GLN A 67 -0.83 10.65 -17.50
N GLU A 68 -1.17 9.39 -17.79
CA GLU A 68 -2.54 9.03 -18.19
C GLU A 68 -3.45 8.79 -16.98
N LEU A 69 -2.93 8.36 -15.82
CA LEU A 69 -3.76 7.92 -14.71
C LEU A 69 -3.74 8.84 -13.48
N THR A 70 -2.71 9.66 -13.28
CA THR A 70 -2.69 10.56 -12.12
C THR A 70 -3.75 11.67 -12.14
N PRO A 71 -4.30 12.11 -13.28
CA PRO A 71 -5.46 13.01 -13.27
C PRO A 71 -6.70 12.44 -12.54
N TYR A 72 -6.73 11.13 -12.34
CA TYR A 72 -7.83 10.42 -11.66
C TYR A 72 -7.44 9.89 -10.26
N ALA A 73 -6.21 10.13 -9.80
CA ALA A 73 -5.70 9.67 -8.51
C ALA A 73 -5.43 10.84 -7.57
N SER A 74 -5.59 10.65 -6.26
CA SER A 74 -5.18 11.67 -5.28
C SER A 74 -3.66 11.81 -5.19
N SER A 75 -2.93 10.74 -5.49
CA SER A 75 -1.47 10.69 -5.42
C SER A 75 -0.92 9.47 -6.16
N ILE A 76 0.41 9.46 -6.36
CA ILE A 76 1.11 8.33 -6.95
C ILE A 76 2.29 7.91 -6.09
N LEU A 77 2.47 6.59 -5.94
CA LEU A 77 3.66 5.98 -5.35
C LEU A 77 4.59 5.52 -6.46
N LEU A 78 5.80 6.03 -6.45
CA LEU A 78 6.89 5.69 -7.37
C LEU A 78 8.14 5.27 -6.59
N ASP A 79 9.11 4.71 -7.29
CA ASP A 79 10.46 4.50 -6.79
C ASP A 79 11.44 5.53 -7.37
N PRO A 80 12.53 5.88 -6.67
CA PRO A 80 13.47 6.86 -7.17
C PRO A 80 14.46 6.30 -8.22
N GLU A 81 14.52 4.97 -8.42
CA GLU A 81 15.45 4.36 -9.38
C GLU A 81 14.97 4.54 -10.82
N TYR A 82 13.67 4.35 -11.08
CA TYR A 82 13.08 4.41 -12.43
C TYR A 82 11.89 5.36 -12.53
N GLY A 83 11.43 5.93 -11.41
CA GLY A 83 10.18 6.68 -11.33
C GLY A 83 10.33 8.20 -11.32
N LEU A 84 11.53 8.78 -11.29
CA LEU A 84 11.68 10.24 -11.16
C LEU A 84 11.13 11.02 -12.36
N ALA A 85 11.28 10.50 -13.58
CA ALA A 85 10.66 11.11 -14.76
C ALA A 85 9.12 11.04 -14.70
N ALA A 86 8.59 9.91 -14.22
CA ALA A 86 7.16 9.74 -13.97
C ALA A 86 6.65 10.70 -12.88
N ALA A 87 7.44 10.93 -11.84
CA ALA A 87 7.11 11.89 -10.78
C ALA A 87 6.99 13.33 -11.31
N GLN A 88 7.86 13.72 -12.24
CA GLN A 88 7.80 15.02 -12.89
C GLN A 88 6.64 15.16 -13.87
N SER A 89 6.16 14.05 -14.42
CA SER A 89 5.12 14.00 -15.46
C SER A 89 3.71 13.79 -14.91
N ARG A 90 3.56 13.64 -13.57
CA ARG A 90 2.26 13.47 -12.94
C ARG A 90 1.40 14.72 -13.06
N ASP A 91 0.10 14.55 -12.91
CA ASP A 91 -0.81 15.68 -12.71
C ASP A 91 -0.33 16.53 -11.53
N PRO A 92 -0.27 17.88 -11.66
CA PRO A 92 0.23 18.77 -10.60
C PRO A 92 -0.59 18.73 -9.30
N GLU A 93 -1.86 18.34 -9.36
CA GLU A 93 -2.72 18.17 -8.19
C GLU A 93 -2.49 16.83 -7.47
N ALA A 94 -1.87 15.85 -8.13
CA ALA A 94 -1.57 14.56 -7.52
C ALA A 94 -0.33 14.63 -6.62
N GLY A 95 -0.46 14.21 -5.37
CA GLY A 95 0.66 14.10 -4.44
C GLY A 95 1.65 13.00 -4.83
N LEU A 96 2.84 13.01 -4.22
CA LEU A 96 3.91 12.06 -4.52
C LEU A 96 4.38 11.30 -3.27
N LEU A 97 4.29 9.98 -3.32
CA LEU A 97 5.01 9.10 -2.40
C LEU A 97 6.24 8.52 -3.10
N LEU A 98 7.37 8.42 -2.41
CA LEU A 98 8.56 7.74 -2.91
C LEU A 98 8.92 6.54 -2.03
N ALA A 99 9.20 5.42 -2.68
CA ALA A 99 9.65 4.20 -2.01
C ALA A 99 11.13 4.34 -1.59
N TYR A 100 11.43 3.93 -0.37
CA TYR A 100 12.78 4.01 0.19
C TYR A 100 13.47 2.65 0.28
N GLU A 101 12.68 1.55 0.26
CA GLU A 101 13.23 0.20 0.26
C GLU A 101 13.94 -0.16 -1.04
N LYS A 102 14.98 -0.98 -0.90
CA LYS A 102 15.60 -1.67 -2.03
C LYS A 102 14.64 -2.74 -2.55
N THR A 103 14.38 -2.73 -3.86
CA THR A 103 13.51 -3.73 -4.46
C THR A 103 14.05 -5.13 -4.30
N GLY A 104 13.16 -6.09 -3.98
CA GLY A 104 13.52 -7.48 -3.91
C GLY A 104 14.63 -7.77 -2.91
N TYR A 105 14.67 -7.03 -1.77
CA TYR A 105 15.44 -7.56 -0.68
C TYR A 105 14.96 -9.00 -0.44
N ASP A 106 15.92 -9.88 -0.24
CA ASP A 106 15.73 -11.31 -0.50
C ASP A 106 14.65 -11.92 0.40
N ALA A 107 13.47 -12.15 -0.19
CA ALA A 107 12.36 -12.81 0.50
C ALA A 107 12.61 -14.32 0.71
N THR A 108 13.67 -14.90 0.12
CA THR A 108 14.06 -16.31 0.31
C THR A 108 15.04 -16.47 1.47
N THR A 109 15.74 -15.41 1.86
CA THR A 109 16.60 -15.44 3.04
C THR A 109 15.76 -15.50 4.32
N PRO A 110 16.10 -16.39 5.28
CA PRO A 110 15.41 -16.45 6.55
C PRO A 110 15.31 -15.08 7.22
N GLY A 111 14.12 -14.74 7.72
CA GLY A 111 13.84 -13.47 8.36
C GLY A 111 13.53 -12.31 7.43
N ARG A 112 13.83 -12.38 6.14
CA ARG A 112 13.53 -11.31 5.17
C ARG A 112 13.87 -9.94 5.72
N LEU A 113 15.14 -9.74 6.17
CA LEU A 113 15.58 -8.49 6.78
C LEU A 113 15.51 -7.33 5.77
N PRO A 114 15.01 -6.17 6.18
CA PRO A 114 14.83 -5.03 5.30
C PRO A 114 16.16 -4.41 4.86
N ASP A 115 16.13 -3.77 3.67
CA ASP A 115 17.26 -3.03 3.11
C ASP A 115 16.78 -1.73 2.47
N LEU A 116 17.61 -0.69 2.56
CA LEU A 116 17.35 0.63 1.99
C LEU A 116 18.11 0.83 0.68
N LEU A 117 17.62 1.74 -0.14
CA LEU A 117 18.37 2.29 -1.25
C LEU A 117 19.56 3.09 -0.72
N GLY A 118 20.79 2.56 -0.88
CA GLY A 118 22.00 3.10 -0.26
C GLY A 118 22.39 4.52 -0.71
N GLU A 119 21.87 4.97 -1.85
CA GLU A 119 22.14 6.31 -2.41
C GLU A 119 21.11 7.36 -1.96
N TRP A 120 20.06 6.93 -1.26
CA TRP A 120 18.93 7.76 -0.85
C TRP A 120 18.88 7.94 0.67
N SER A 121 18.24 9.01 1.09
CA SER A 121 17.84 9.30 2.45
C SER A 121 16.47 9.98 2.42
N VAL A 122 15.78 10.08 3.55
CA VAL A 122 14.49 10.78 3.63
C VAL A 122 14.63 12.23 3.14
N GLU A 123 15.68 12.93 3.52
CA GLU A 123 15.96 14.30 3.05
C GLU A 123 16.16 14.37 1.52
N ARG A 124 16.86 13.40 0.92
CA ARG A 124 17.04 13.35 -0.53
C ARG A 124 15.72 13.06 -1.26
N LEU A 125 14.91 12.15 -0.72
CA LEU A 125 13.58 11.86 -1.27
C LEU A 125 12.66 13.06 -1.15
N LYS A 126 12.69 13.79 -0.03
CA LYS A 126 11.98 15.06 0.16
C LYS A 126 12.45 16.11 -0.86
N ALA A 127 13.75 16.26 -1.04
CA ALA A 127 14.32 17.17 -2.04
C ALA A 127 13.94 16.79 -3.49
N ALA A 128 13.70 15.50 -3.76
CA ALA A 128 13.15 15.01 -5.03
C ALA A 128 11.64 15.25 -5.19
N GLY A 129 10.98 15.87 -4.21
CA GLY A 129 9.58 16.29 -4.26
C GLY A 129 8.59 15.35 -3.59
N ALA A 130 9.05 14.38 -2.78
CA ALA A 130 8.16 13.49 -2.05
C ALA A 130 7.34 14.26 -1.01
N ASP A 131 6.03 14.00 -0.98
CA ASP A 131 5.11 14.42 0.08
C ASP A 131 5.08 13.39 1.22
N ALA A 132 5.47 12.16 0.95
CA ALA A 132 5.62 11.11 1.95
C ALA A 132 6.66 10.07 1.53
N ILE A 133 7.19 9.36 2.53
CA ILE A 133 8.05 8.18 2.33
C ILE A 133 7.23 6.93 2.52
N LYS A 134 7.38 5.97 1.62
CA LYS A 134 6.86 4.61 1.79
C LYS A 134 8.01 3.63 1.98
N PHE A 135 7.86 2.75 2.94
CA PHE A 135 8.80 1.65 3.16
C PHE A 135 8.05 0.32 3.27
N LEU A 136 8.53 -0.71 2.55
CA LEU A 136 7.98 -2.07 2.59
C LEU A 136 8.74 -2.91 3.60
N LEU A 137 8.00 -3.52 4.54
CA LEU A 137 8.50 -4.49 5.50
C LEU A 137 7.76 -5.82 5.36
N TYR A 138 8.50 -6.93 5.27
CA TYR A 138 7.94 -8.26 5.51
C TYR A 138 7.98 -8.56 7.00
N TYR A 139 6.86 -8.98 7.58
CA TYR A 139 6.77 -9.24 9.00
C TYR A 139 5.93 -10.48 9.33
N ASP A 140 6.50 -11.34 10.16
CA ASP A 140 5.80 -12.46 10.79
C ASP A 140 5.81 -12.25 12.30
N VAL A 141 4.62 -12.15 12.91
CA VAL A 141 4.49 -11.94 14.36
C VAL A 141 5.05 -13.11 15.18
N ASP A 142 5.13 -14.29 14.57
CA ASP A 142 5.62 -15.53 15.19
C ASP A 142 7.06 -15.89 14.75
N GLU A 143 7.74 -14.97 14.05
CA GLU A 143 9.14 -15.14 13.67
C GLU A 143 10.07 -15.14 14.90
N ASP A 144 11.26 -15.63 14.76
CA ASP A 144 12.28 -15.58 15.80
C ASP A 144 12.40 -14.17 16.42
N ALA A 145 12.44 -14.13 17.75
CA ALA A 145 12.44 -12.87 18.50
C ALA A 145 13.62 -11.96 18.14
N GLN A 146 14.78 -12.53 17.80
CA GLN A 146 15.98 -11.77 17.42
C GLN A 146 15.81 -11.15 16.03
N ILE A 147 15.19 -11.88 15.09
CA ILE A 147 14.84 -11.39 13.76
C ILE A 147 13.84 -10.23 13.87
N ASN A 148 12.77 -10.40 14.65
CA ASN A 148 11.79 -9.35 14.86
C ASN A 148 12.38 -8.14 15.56
N GLN A 149 13.29 -8.32 16.54
CA GLN A 149 13.98 -7.21 17.18
C GLN A 149 14.81 -6.38 16.18
N LEU A 150 15.49 -7.03 15.22
CA LEU A 150 16.23 -6.32 14.17
C LEU A 150 15.28 -5.47 13.30
N LYS A 151 14.12 -6.01 12.94
CA LYS A 151 13.09 -5.28 12.17
C LYS A 151 12.51 -4.11 12.95
N HIS A 152 12.22 -4.30 14.24
CA HIS A 152 11.72 -3.23 15.12
C HIS A 152 12.70 -2.06 15.18
N VAL A 153 13.96 -2.33 15.48
CA VAL A 153 15.02 -1.29 15.53
C VAL A 153 15.20 -0.60 14.18
N PHE A 154 15.07 -1.35 13.07
CA PHE A 154 15.16 -0.77 11.73
C PHE A 154 14.03 0.24 11.47
N VAL A 155 12.79 -0.12 11.78
CA VAL A 155 11.63 0.78 11.62
C VAL A 155 11.69 1.97 12.56
N GLU A 156 12.15 1.80 13.81
CA GLU A 156 12.38 2.90 14.76
C GLU A 156 13.38 3.95 14.22
N ARG A 157 14.47 3.51 13.60
CA ARG A 157 15.46 4.38 12.95
C ARG A 157 14.85 5.13 11.79
N LEU A 158 14.13 4.42 10.93
CA LEU A 158 13.46 5.00 9.76
C LEU A 158 12.39 6.02 10.15
N GLY A 159 11.56 5.68 11.14
CA GLY A 159 10.57 6.63 11.69
C GLY A 159 11.22 7.87 12.30
N SER A 160 12.40 7.73 12.93
CA SER A 160 13.17 8.87 13.47
C SER A 160 13.71 9.75 12.35
N GLU A 161 14.16 9.17 11.24
CA GLU A 161 14.61 9.91 10.05
C GLU A 161 13.44 10.68 9.42
N CYS A 162 12.28 10.06 9.25
CA CYS A 162 11.07 10.71 8.74
C CYS A 162 10.59 11.84 9.67
N GLN A 163 10.66 11.64 10.99
CA GLN A 163 10.31 12.67 11.96
C GLN A 163 11.26 13.87 11.88
N ALA A 164 12.57 13.64 11.75
CA ALA A 164 13.56 14.71 11.63
C ALA A 164 13.36 15.54 10.36
N ALA A 165 12.96 14.90 9.26
CA ALA A 165 12.63 15.56 8.00
C ALA A 165 11.24 16.21 7.99
N ASP A 166 10.44 16.00 9.02
CA ASP A 166 9.02 16.42 9.10
C ASP A 166 8.21 15.96 7.88
N LEU A 167 8.34 14.68 7.52
CA LEU A 167 7.71 14.06 6.36
C LEU A 167 6.89 12.84 6.78
N PRO A 168 5.65 12.66 6.28
CA PRO A 168 4.83 11.51 6.62
C PRO A 168 5.50 10.18 6.29
N PHE A 169 5.41 9.23 7.22
CA PHE A 169 5.90 7.88 7.09
C PHE A 169 4.77 6.89 6.83
N PHE A 170 4.74 6.33 5.62
CA PHE A 170 3.83 5.26 5.21
C PHE A 170 4.55 3.92 5.33
N LEU A 171 4.22 3.14 6.34
CA LEU A 171 4.79 1.80 6.51
C LEU A 171 3.89 0.76 5.84
N GLU A 172 4.37 0.18 4.75
CA GLU A 172 3.75 -0.98 4.12
C GLU A 172 4.24 -2.25 4.80
N VAL A 173 3.31 -3.04 5.35
CA VAL A 173 3.68 -4.30 5.98
C VAL A 173 2.96 -5.46 5.29
N LEU A 174 3.77 -6.38 4.74
CA LEU A 174 3.31 -7.62 4.17
C LEU A 174 3.54 -8.76 5.15
N SER A 175 2.45 -9.46 5.45
CA SER A 175 2.49 -10.61 6.35
C SER A 175 3.04 -11.85 5.63
N TYR A 176 3.76 -12.68 6.37
CA TYR A 176 4.15 -14.02 5.98
C TYR A 176 4.15 -14.95 7.20
N ASP A 177 4.36 -16.23 6.96
CA ASP A 177 4.62 -17.20 8.03
C ASP A 177 5.90 -17.96 7.66
N ALA A 178 6.90 -17.90 8.52
CA ALA A 178 8.21 -18.54 8.30
C ALA A 178 8.12 -20.05 8.13
N LYS A 179 7.04 -20.67 8.64
CA LYS A 179 6.78 -22.11 8.56
C LYS A 179 5.85 -22.50 7.41
N LEU A 180 5.19 -21.51 6.78
CA LEU A 180 4.25 -21.70 5.66
C LEU A 180 4.69 -20.82 4.50
N PRO A 181 5.62 -21.26 3.65
CA PRO A 181 6.25 -20.42 2.62
C PRO A 181 5.27 -19.94 1.53
N GLU A 182 4.16 -20.66 1.33
CA GLU A 182 3.17 -20.36 0.29
C GLU A 182 2.06 -19.45 0.85
N VAL A 183 2.18 -18.14 0.62
CA VAL A 183 1.22 -17.12 1.10
C VAL A 183 -0.17 -17.23 0.48
N ASP A 184 -0.32 -17.94 -0.65
CA ASP A 184 -1.61 -18.20 -1.30
C ASP A 184 -2.21 -19.55 -0.90
N SER A 185 -1.57 -20.31 0.00
CA SER A 185 -2.06 -21.59 0.46
C SER A 185 -3.26 -21.46 1.40
N LYS A 186 -4.09 -22.50 1.43
CA LYS A 186 -5.18 -22.66 2.40
C LYS A 186 -4.67 -22.58 3.85
N ALA A 187 -3.53 -23.22 4.12
CA ALA A 187 -2.91 -23.24 5.45
C ALA A 187 -2.55 -21.79 5.90
N TYR A 188 -1.97 -21.01 5.00
CA TYR A 188 -1.67 -19.61 5.30
C TYR A 188 -2.95 -18.77 5.42
N ALA A 189 -3.96 -18.98 4.57
CA ALA A 189 -5.23 -18.27 4.65
C ALA A 189 -5.90 -18.41 6.03
N GLN A 190 -5.75 -19.56 6.71
CA GLN A 190 -6.22 -19.75 8.09
C GLN A 190 -5.45 -18.91 9.12
N ARG A 191 -4.16 -18.67 8.89
CA ARG A 191 -3.28 -17.92 9.80
C ARG A 191 -3.27 -16.42 9.55
N LYS A 192 -3.61 -16.00 8.33
CA LYS A 192 -3.50 -14.62 7.87
C LYS A 192 -4.16 -13.60 8.81
N PRO A 193 -5.38 -13.81 9.35
CA PRO A 193 -6.01 -12.82 10.23
C PRO A 193 -5.15 -12.48 11.45
N GLU A 194 -4.57 -13.47 12.12
CA GLU A 194 -3.71 -13.24 13.28
C GLU A 194 -2.43 -12.50 12.90
N LYS A 195 -1.84 -12.85 11.75
CA LYS A 195 -0.63 -12.19 11.24
C LYS A 195 -0.88 -10.71 10.94
N VAL A 196 -1.92 -10.41 10.16
CA VAL A 196 -2.25 -9.03 9.75
C VAL A 196 -2.70 -8.18 10.93
N ILE A 197 -3.54 -8.68 11.83
CA ILE A 197 -3.97 -7.94 13.01
C ILE A 197 -2.80 -7.72 13.97
N GLY A 198 -1.95 -8.74 14.15
CA GLY A 198 -0.78 -8.67 15.02
C GLY A 198 0.26 -7.64 14.57
N LEU A 199 0.58 -7.60 13.27
CA LEU A 199 1.51 -6.59 12.73
C LEU A 199 0.98 -5.16 12.89
N MET A 200 -0.34 -4.96 12.71
CA MET A 200 -0.93 -3.63 12.91
C MET A 200 -0.84 -3.18 14.37
N LYS A 201 -1.08 -4.08 15.32
CA LYS A 201 -0.88 -3.79 16.76
C LYS A 201 0.58 -3.42 17.05
N GLU A 202 1.52 -4.16 16.48
CA GLU A 202 2.94 -3.91 16.68
C GLU A 202 3.34 -2.53 16.17
N PHE A 203 3.12 -2.25 14.87
CA PHE A 203 3.59 -1.03 14.23
C PHE A 203 2.70 0.21 14.48
N SER A 204 1.67 0.09 15.27
CA SER A 204 0.91 1.22 15.82
C SER A 204 1.52 1.79 17.10
N LYS A 205 2.56 1.16 17.66
CA LYS A 205 3.24 1.65 18.86
C LYS A 205 4.03 2.94 18.54
N PRO A 206 4.06 3.92 19.48
CA PRO A 206 4.58 5.26 19.20
C PRO A 206 6.08 5.31 18.87
N GLN A 207 6.87 4.32 19.30
CA GLN A 207 8.30 4.28 19.01
C GLN A 207 8.61 4.20 17.51
N TYR A 208 7.71 3.65 16.69
CA TYR A 208 7.90 3.52 15.25
C TYR A 208 7.60 4.80 14.47
N LYS A 209 6.87 5.75 15.06
CA LYS A 209 6.55 7.06 14.46
C LYS A 209 5.91 6.93 13.07
N VAL A 210 5.11 5.88 12.88
CA VAL A 210 4.36 5.64 11.65
C VAL A 210 3.17 6.59 11.62
N ASP A 211 2.96 7.25 10.49
CA ASP A 211 1.81 8.15 10.29
C ASP A 211 0.65 7.42 9.61
N VAL A 212 0.95 6.51 8.67
CA VAL A 212 -0.05 5.71 7.96
C VAL A 212 0.45 4.27 7.78
N LEU A 213 -0.40 3.31 8.09
CA LEU A 213 -0.16 1.91 7.77
C LEU A 213 -0.74 1.57 6.39
N LYS A 214 0.07 0.98 5.51
CA LYS A 214 -0.38 0.36 4.26
C LYS A 214 -0.35 -1.15 4.46
N VAL A 215 -1.52 -1.79 4.40
CA VAL A 215 -1.66 -3.17 4.86
C VAL A 215 -2.51 -4.01 3.91
N GLU A 216 -2.33 -5.32 4.03
CA GLU A 216 -3.22 -6.29 3.42
C GLU A 216 -4.58 -6.28 4.12
N VAL A 217 -5.63 -6.72 3.40
CA VAL A 217 -6.88 -7.10 4.06
C VAL A 217 -6.66 -8.32 4.97
N PRO A 218 -7.42 -8.45 6.08
CA PRO A 218 -7.09 -9.40 7.13
C PRO A 218 -7.33 -10.87 6.76
N VAL A 219 -8.05 -11.11 5.65
CA VAL A 219 -8.35 -12.46 5.15
C VAL A 219 -7.97 -12.57 3.67
N ASN A 220 -7.70 -13.79 3.20
CA ASN A 220 -7.63 -14.03 1.76
C ASN A 220 -9.06 -14.29 1.25
N MET A 221 -9.61 -13.32 0.50
CA MET A 221 -11.00 -13.39 0.02
C MET A 221 -11.28 -14.60 -0.87
N ASN A 222 -10.25 -15.16 -1.54
CA ASN A 222 -10.40 -16.41 -2.30
C ASN A 222 -10.72 -17.64 -1.42
N TYR A 223 -10.61 -17.50 -0.09
CA TYR A 223 -10.93 -18.53 0.89
C TYR A 223 -12.09 -18.12 1.84
N VAL A 224 -12.84 -17.08 1.51
CA VAL A 224 -14.03 -16.65 2.27
C VAL A 224 -15.29 -17.15 1.59
N ALA A 225 -16.21 -17.72 2.35
CA ALA A 225 -17.50 -18.20 1.84
C ALA A 225 -18.26 -17.09 1.09
N GLY A 226 -18.71 -17.40 -0.13
CA GLY A 226 -19.40 -16.46 -1.02
C GLY A 226 -18.49 -15.63 -1.93
N PHE A 227 -17.16 -15.68 -1.75
CA PHE A 227 -16.12 -15.13 -2.64
C PHE A 227 -15.24 -16.24 -3.21
N ALA A 228 -15.02 -17.28 -2.43
CA ALA A 228 -14.21 -18.42 -2.82
C ALA A 228 -14.83 -19.16 -4.02
N LYS A 229 -13.99 -19.49 -5.01
CA LYS A 229 -14.36 -20.37 -6.13
C LYS A 229 -14.23 -21.85 -5.77
N GLY A 230 -13.58 -22.17 -4.65
CA GLY A 230 -13.33 -23.52 -4.12
C GLY A 230 -13.72 -23.60 -2.65
N GLU A 231 -12.94 -24.38 -1.89
CA GLU A 231 -13.17 -24.57 -0.47
C GLU A 231 -12.85 -23.28 0.32
N ALA A 232 -13.82 -22.79 1.09
CA ALA A 232 -13.62 -21.69 2.00
C ALA A 232 -13.00 -22.15 3.33
N VAL A 233 -12.21 -21.28 3.97
CA VAL A 233 -11.67 -21.49 5.32
C VAL A 233 -12.32 -20.58 6.37
N HIS A 234 -12.99 -19.50 5.91
CA HIS A 234 -13.72 -18.57 6.77
C HIS A 234 -15.15 -18.40 6.26
N THR A 235 -16.10 -18.31 7.19
CA THR A 235 -17.46 -17.82 6.87
C THR A 235 -17.42 -16.31 6.60
N LYS A 236 -18.51 -15.74 6.06
CA LYS A 236 -18.64 -14.28 5.91
C LYS A 236 -18.62 -13.56 7.25
N GLU A 237 -19.24 -14.15 8.26
CA GLU A 237 -19.33 -13.61 9.61
C GLU A 237 -17.95 -13.57 10.28
N GLU A 238 -17.14 -14.63 10.15
CA GLU A 238 -15.77 -14.67 10.65
C GLU A 238 -14.90 -13.62 9.94
N ALA A 239 -14.99 -13.55 8.61
CA ALA A 239 -14.26 -12.56 7.83
C ALA A 239 -14.65 -11.14 8.25
N ALA A 240 -15.92 -10.84 8.42
CA ALA A 240 -16.40 -9.54 8.91
C ALA A 240 -15.85 -9.20 10.30
N ALA A 241 -15.82 -10.17 11.21
CA ALA A 241 -15.22 -9.99 12.53
C ALA A 241 -13.71 -9.66 12.43
N TYR A 242 -12.97 -10.27 11.49
CA TYR A 242 -11.55 -9.96 11.28
C TYR A 242 -11.33 -8.56 10.69
N PHE A 243 -12.15 -8.08 9.76
CA PHE A 243 -12.08 -6.70 9.27
C PHE A 243 -12.33 -5.67 10.38
N LYS A 244 -13.30 -5.96 11.26
CA LYS A 244 -13.56 -5.12 12.43
C LYS A 244 -12.38 -5.15 13.41
N ALA A 245 -11.87 -6.34 13.73
CA ALA A 245 -10.72 -6.50 14.63
C ALA A 245 -9.45 -5.85 14.10
N GLN A 246 -9.26 -5.86 12.78
CA GLN A 246 -8.16 -5.14 12.11
C GLN A 246 -8.27 -3.62 12.34
N SER A 247 -9.45 -3.06 12.18
CA SER A 247 -9.68 -1.63 12.42
C SER A 247 -9.47 -1.24 13.89
N ASP A 248 -9.87 -2.12 14.81
CA ASP A 248 -9.72 -1.88 16.25
C ASP A 248 -8.26 -2.08 16.72
N ALA A 249 -7.42 -2.69 15.90
CA ALA A 249 -6.02 -2.96 16.22
C ALA A 249 -5.13 -1.71 16.13
N THR A 250 -5.58 -0.62 15.51
CA THR A 250 -4.79 0.58 15.29
C THR A 250 -5.58 1.87 15.51
N HIS A 251 -4.93 2.86 16.07
CA HIS A 251 -5.43 4.25 16.12
C HIS A 251 -4.91 5.09 14.94
N LEU A 252 -3.93 4.57 14.19
CA LEU A 252 -3.37 5.24 13.03
C LEU A 252 -4.32 5.20 11.83
N PRO A 253 -4.25 6.18 10.92
CA PRO A 253 -4.76 5.99 9.57
C PRO A 253 -4.18 4.73 8.93
N PHE A 254 -5.01 3.99 8.19
CA PHE A 254 -4.53 2.86 7.40
C PHE A 254 -5.24 2.72 6.07
N ILE A 255 -4.52 2.23 5.08
CA ILE A 255 -4.98 2.04 3.72
C ILE A 255 -4.71 0.61 3.26
N PHE A 256 -5.55 0.11 2.35
CA PHE A 256 -5.39 -1.21 1.80
C PHE A 256 -4.53 -1.24 0.53
N LEU A 257 -3.79 -2.31 0.37
CA LEU A 257 -3.15 -2.71 -0.87
C LEU A 257 -3.95 -3.86 -1.54
N SER A 258 -3.89 -3.95 -2.86
CA SER A 258 -4.67 -4.93 -3.63
C SER A 258 -4.06 -6.33 -3.68
N ALA A 259 -2.82 -6.52 -3.22
CA ALA A 259 -2.06 -7.78 -3.27
C ALA A 259 -2.05 -8.49 -4.65
N GLY A 260 -2.38 -7.77 -5.74
CA GLY A 260 -2.40 -8.32 -7.10
C GLY A 260 -3.64 -9.13 -7.47
N VAL A 261 -4.69 -9.11 -6.64
CA VAL A 261 -6.01 -9.67 -7.01
C VAL A 261 -6.65 -8.90 -8.18
N SER A 262 -7.71 -9.44 -8.77
CA SER A 262 -8.43 -8.75 -9.83
C SER A 262 -9.07 -7.45 -9.33
N ALA A 263 -9.29 -6.49 -10.24
CA ALA A 263 -9.94 -5.23 -9.91
C ALA A 263 -11.33 -5.46 -9.29
N SER A 264 -12.15 -6.37 -9.86
CA SER A 264 -13.47 -6.70 -9.34
C SER A 264 -13.44 -7.26 -7.92
N LEU A 265 -12.58 -8.24 -7.66
CA LEU A 265 -12.45 -8.82 -6.32
C LEU A 265 -11.97 -7.78 -5.30
N PHE A 266 -11.08 -6.89 -5.70
CA PHE A 266 -10.62 -5.82 -4.81
C PHE A 266 -11.77 -4.85 -4.46
N GLN A 267 -12.55 -4.43 -5.46
CA GLN A 267 -13.72 -3.56 -5.26
C GLN A 267 -14.77 -4.23 -4.35
N GLU A 268 -15.11 -5.49 -4.60
CA GLU A 268 -16.02 -6.27 -3.75
C GLU A 268 -15.49 -6.38 -2.31
N THR A 269 -14.16 -6.55 -2.15
CA THR A 269 -13.51 -6.59 -0.84
C THR A 269 -13.66 -5.27 -0.08
N LEU A 270 -13.54 -4.12 -0.75
CA LEU A 270 -13.73 -2.81 -0.11
C LEU A 270 -15.17 -2.59 0.34
N VAL A 271 -16.15 -3.02 -0.47
CA VAL A 271 -17.58 -2.99 -0.08
C VAL A 271 -17.80 -3.86 1.16
N PHE A 272 -17.32 -5.10 1.13
CA PHE A 272 -17.40 -6.01 2.27
C PHE A 272 -16.72 -5.44 3.52
N ALA A 273 -15.54 -4.84 3.37
CA ALA A 273 -14.82 -4.19 4.48
C ALA A 273 -15.69 -3.10 5.15
N LYS A 274 -16.35 -2.26 4.34
CA LYS A 274 -17.26 -1.22 4.85
C LYS A 274 -18.44 -1.82 5.60
N GLU A 275 -19.10 -2.83 5.04
CA GLU A 275 -20.22 -3.53 5.66
C GLU A 275 -19.81 -4.20 6.98
N ALA A 276 -18.58 -4.71 7.06
CA ALA A 276 -17.98 -5.28 8.25
C ALA A 276 -17.57 -4.24 9.32
N GLY A 277 -17.74 -2.94 9.06
CA GLY A 277 -17.37 -1.86 9.98
C GLY A 277 -15.89 -1.51 10.00
N SER A 278 -15.16 -1.81 8.92
CA SER A 278 -13.78 -1.34 8.75
C SER A 278 -13.74 0.19 8.58
N THR A 279 -12.73 0.80 9.19
CA THR A 279 -12.49 2.25 9.16
C THR A 279 -11.23 2.61 8.34
N PHE A 280 -10.98 1.86 7.29
CA PHE A 280 -9.85 2.14 6.39
C PHE A 280 -10.00 3.52 5.72
N ASN A 281 -8.88 4.17 5.43
CA ASN A 281 -8.84 5.56 5.00
C ASN A 281 -8.48 5.71 3.51
N GLY A 282 -8.62 4.65 2.75
CA GLY A 282 -8.37 4.63 1.33
C GLY A 282 -7.55 3.43 0.88
N VAL A 283 -6.97 3.55 -0.29
CA VAL A 283 -6.16 2.50 -0.91
C VAL A 283 -4.89 3.08 -1.54
N LEU A 284 -3.92 2.20 -1.74
CA LEU A 284 -2.80 2.44 -2.63
C LEU A 284 -2.76 1.27 -3.61
N CYS A 285 -3.41 1.48 -4.76
CA CYS A 285 -3.70 0.43 -5.73
C CYS A 285 -2.72 0.49 -6.90
N GLY A 286 -2.13 -0.65 -7.23
CA GLY A 286 -1.12 -0.77 -8.27
C GLY A 286 -1.59 -1.61 -9.46
N ARG A 287 -1.11 -2.83 -9.51
CA ARG A 287 -1.26 -3.76 -10.65
C ARG A 287 -2.70 -3.98 -11.11
N ALA A 288 -3.68 -3.95 -10.21
CA ALA A 288 -5.08 -4.08 -10.56
C ALA A 288 -5.57 -2.97 -11.52
N THR A 289 -4.87 -1.84 -11.57
CA THR A 289 -5.22 -0.71 -12.45
C THR A 289 -4.51 -0.77 -13.79
N TRP A 290 -3.19 -1.05 -13.81
CA TRP A 290 -2.36 -0.81 -15.01
C TRP A 290 -1.66 -2.06 -15.58
N LYS A 291 -1.68 -3.22 -14.90
CA LYS A 291 -0.85 -4.39 -15.29
C LYS A 291 -1.07 -4.86 -16.73
N ASP A 292 -2.32 -4.84 -17.18
CA ASP A 292 -2.69 -5.34 -18.52
C ASP A 292 -2.29 -4.35 -19.63
N GLY A 293 -1.91 -3.11 -19.29
CA GLY A 293 -1.27 -2.14 -20.19
C GLY A 293 0.17 -2.46 -20.56
N VAL A 294 0.81 -3.39 -19.83
CA VAL A 294 2.18 -3.86 -20.16
C VAL A 294 2.20 -4.63 -21.47
N ASP A 295 1.16 -5.41 -21.78
CA ASP A 295 1.08 -6.20 -23.00
C ASP A 295 1.09 -5.32 -24.27
N PRO A 296 0.18 -4.33 -24.46
CA PRO A 296 0.25 -3.43 -25.59
C PRO A 296 1.55 -2.60 -25.61
N PHE A 297 2.10 -2.21 -24.46
CA PHE A 297 3.39 -1.51 -24.40
C PHE A 297 4.53 -2.33 -25.02
N VAL A 298 4.63 -3.60 -24.64
CA VAL A 298 5.70 -4.50 -25.08
C VAL A 298 5.52 -4.91 -26.54
N LYS A 299 4.30 -5.23 -26.97
CA LYS A 299 4.02 -5.80 -28.30
C LYS A 299 3.80 -4.78 -29.39
N GLN A 300 3.25 -3.61 -29.06
CA GLN A 300 2.79 -2.63 -30.01
C GLN A 300 3.40 -1.23 -29.80
N GLY A 301 4.08 -1.01 -28.66
CA GLY A 301 4.80 0.23 -28.37
C GLY A 301 4.01 1.24 -27.55
N THR A 302 4.59 2.43 -27.42
CA THR A 302 4.16 3.51 -26.53
C THR A 302 2.75 3.99 -26.82
N GLU A 303 2.38 4.21 -28.09
CA GLU A 303 1.05 4.73 -28.46
C GLU A 303 -0.07 3.76 -28.09
N ALA A 304 0.12 2.47 -28.35
CA ALA A 304 -0.85 1.45 -27.97
C ALA A 304 -1.04 1.35 -26.44
N ALA A 305 0.06 1.46 -25.69
CA ALA A 305 -0.01 1.51 -24.23
C ALA A 305 -0.77 2.76 -23.74
N LYS A 306 -0.51 3.91 -24.36
CA LYS A 306 -1.18 5.17 -24.05
C LYS A 306 -2.68 5.07 -24.30
N GLU A 307 -3.09 4.55 -25.45
CA GLU A 307 -4.51 4.32 -25.77
C GLU A 307 -5.18 3.39 -24.77
N TRP A 308 -4.50 2.30 -24.36
CA TRP A 308 -4.99 1.38 -23.37
C TRP A 308 -5.15 2.06 -21.99
N LEU A 309 -4.14 2.83 -21.56
CA LEU A 309 -4.17 3.55 -20.28
C LEU A 309 -5.27 4.62 -20.26
N ALA A 310 -5.40 5.40 -21.35
CA ALA A 310 -6.40 6.46 -21.49
C ALA A 310 -7.84 5.93 -21.59
N SER A 311 -8.03 4.65 -21.91
CA SER A 311 -9.35 3.99 -21.98
C SER A 311 -9.56 3.00 -20.84
N THR A 312 -9.01 1.81 -20.96
CA THR A 312 -9.23 0.71 -20.00
C THR A 312 -8.59 1.00 -18.63
N GLY A 313 -7.34 1.52 -18.61
CA GLY A 313 -6.68 1.89 -17.37
C GLY A 313 -7.43 2.99 -16.61
N LYS A 314 -7.89 4.02 -17.33
CA LYS A 314 -8.75 5.08 -16.79
C LYS A 314 -10.04 4.49 -16.19
N GLN A 315 -10.74 3.62 -16.92
CA GLN A 315 -11.97 3.00 -16.42
C GLN A 315 -11.73 2.23 -15.10
N HIS A 316 -10.61 1.48 -15.03
CA HIS A 316 -10.26 0.74 -13.80
C HIS A 316 -10.07 1.66 -12.59
N ILE A 317 -9.43 2.83 -12.75
CA ILE A 317 -9.22 3.75 -11.64
C ILE A 317 -10.51 4.51 -11.28
N GLU A 318 -11.33 4.88 -12.27
CA GLU A 318 -12.62 5.54 -12.04
C GLU A 318 -13.59 4.61 -11.29
N ASP A 319 -13.74 3.36 -11.71
CA ASP A 319 -14.56 2.35 -11.03
C ASP A 319 -14.09 2.14 -9.58
N LEU A 320 -12.78 2.06 -9.37
CA LEU A 320 -12.20 1.94 -8.03
C LEU A 320 -12.51 3.17 -7.17
N ASN A 321 -12.37 4.38 -7.72
CA ASN A 321 -12.65 5.63 -7.02
C ASN A 321 -14.10 5.73 -6.57
N GLU A 322 -15.07 5.29 -7.41
CA GLU A 322 -16.47 5.24 -7.01
C GLU A 322 -16.71 4.33 -5.80
N VAL A 323 -16.02 3.19 -5.74
CA VAL A 323 -16.10 2.29 -4.59
C VAL A 323 -15.45 2.90 -3.36
N ILE A 324 -14.26 3.46 -3.51
CA ILE A 324 -13.51 4.10 -2.40
C ILE A 324 -14.33 5.24 -1.79
N GLN A 325 -14.92 6.08 -2.61
CA GLN A 325 -15.74 7.21 -2.16
C GLN A 325 -16.94 6.77 -1.30
N LYS A 326 -17.48 5.58 -1.56
CA LYS A 326 -18.62 5.02 -0.82
C LYS A 326 -18.21 4.24 0.42
N THR A 327 -16.97 3.78 0.49
CA THR A 327 -16.54 2.77 1.47
C THR A 327 -15.47 3.24 2.45
N ALA A 328 -14.52 4.05 2.02
CA ALA A 328 -13.47 4.56 2.88
C ALA A 328 -13.95 5.66 3.83
N THR A 329 -13.22 5.84 4.93
CA THR A 329 -13.44 6.93 5.89
C THR A 329 -12.32 7.96 5.78
N SER A 330 -12.59 9.20 6.18
CA SER A 330 -11.56 10.24 6.19
C SER A 330 -10.45 9.93 7.21
N TRP A 331 -9.19 10.09 6.82
CA TRP A 331 -8.08 9.98 7.76
C TRP A 331 -8.05 11.13 8.78
N TRP A 332 -8.71 12.27 8.49
CA TRP A 332 -8.86 13.37 9.43
C TRP A 332 -9.54 12.97 10.75
N ASP A 333 -10.38 11.93 10.69
CA ASP A 333 -11.07 11.42 11.89
C ASP A 333 -10.11 10.75 12.87
N LYS A 334 -8.93 10.34 12.40
CA LYS A 334 -7.93 9.58 13.17
C LYS A 334 -6.74 10.42 13.63
N VAL A 335 -6.66 11.68 13.24
CA VAL A 335 -5.52 12.54 13.59
C VAL A 335 -5.94 13.82 14.32
N THR A 336 -5.01 14.34 15.10
CA THR A 336 -5.02 15.71 15.64
C THR A 336 -3.77 16.41 15.17
N VAL A 337 -3.85 17.74 15.00
CA VAL A 337 -2.70 18.55 14.59
C VAL A 337 -2.11 19.22 15.81
N GLU A 338 -0.78 19.20 15.92
CA GLU A 338 -0.06 19.95 16.96
C GLU A 338 -0.37 21.46 16.85
N GLU A 339 -0.56 22.11 18.00
CA GLU A 339 -0.86 23.53 18.08
C GLU A 339 0.30 24.42 17.61
#